data_f095d5a67133741d17ea131de05b3333
#
_entry.id   f095d5a67133741d17ea131de05b3333
#
_cell.length_a   1.000
_cell.length_b   1.000
_cell.length_c   1.000
_cell.angle_alpha   90.00
_cell.angle_beta   90.00
_cell.angle_gamma   90.00
#
_symmetry.space_group_name_H-M   'P 1'
#
loop_
_entity.id
_entity.type
_entity.pdbx_description
1 polymer ?
#
loop_
_entity_poly.entity_id
_entity_poly.type
_entity_poly.pdbx_seq_one_letter_code
_entity_poly.pdbx_strand_id
1 'polypeptide(L)'
;MTKRPMLALIAHDSQKDALLHLAAQEEYQLRHEFLVATKKTGELLAAAGLHLAVGTVESGKCGGDLQIAAGIIEGKVDGVIFLHDVRRHHAHQVDIDALYRVAALYGVPIASSPDAARVMIRARRRKRELRRVEPTLQAFRENFNAKKLRALGAAQQEAGPN
;
A
#
# COMPACT_ATOMS: atom_id res chain seq x y z
N MET A 1 12.07 -10.98 -15.77
CA MET A 1 12.00 -9.50 -15.63
C MET A 1 11.44 -9.18 -14.26
N THR A 2 12.25 -8.72 -13.34
CA THR A 2 11.80 -8.26 -12.03
C THR A 2 10.98 -6.98 -12.22
N LYS A 3 9.66 -7.10 -12.10
CA LYS A 3 8.74 -5.97 -12.16
C LYS A 3 9.09 -5.02 -11.01
N ARG A 4 9.52 -3.79 -11.30
CA ARG A 4 9.79 -2.78 -10.25
C ARG A 4 8.47 -2.48 -9.55
N PRO A 5 8.43 -2.59 -8.23
CA PRO A 5 7.21 -2.32 -7.49
C PRO A 5 6.87 -0.83 -7.49
N MET A 6 5.59 -0.51 -7.28
CA MET A 6 5.05 0.84 -7.30
C MET A 6 5.03 1.47 -5.92
N LEU A 7 5.18 2.80 -5.87
CA LEU A 7 4.87 3.63 -4.71
C LEU A 7 3.44 4.15 -4.85
N ALA A 8 2.59 3.85 -3.88
CA ALA A 8 1.21 4.32 -3.87
C ALA A 8 1.11 5.70 -3.22
N LEU A 9 0.30 6.59 -3.82
CA LEU A 9 0.04 7.94 -3.35
C LEU A 9 -1.45 8.10 -3.06
N ILE A 10 -1.80 8.33 -1.81
CA ILE A 10 -3.17 8.52 -1.33
C ILE A 10 -3.22 9.80 -0.50
N ALA A 11 -4.23 10.62 -0.70
CA ALA A 11 -4.51 11.76 0.17
C ALA A 11 -6.00 11.99 0.30
N HIS A 12 -6.47 12.24 1.51
CA HIS A 12 -7.81 12.77 1.74
C HIS A 12 -7.92 14.20 1.21
N ASP A 13 -9.14 14.65 0.97
CA ASP A 13 -9.38 15.96 0.31
C ASP A 13 -8.67 17.11 1.06
N SER A 14 -8.69 17.10 2.39
CA SER A 14 -8.01 18.10 3.23
C SER A 14 -6.47 18.00 3.22
N GLN A 15 -5.90 16.93 2.67
CA GLN A 15 -4.46 16.68 2.63
C GLN A 15 -3.88 16.75 1.21
N LYS A 16 -4.71 17.06 0.21
CA LYS A 16 -4.28 17.09 -1.19
C LYS A 16 -3.27 18.17 -1.48
N ASP A 17 -3.43 19.35 -0.89
CA ASP A 17 -2.46 20.44 -1.05
C ASP A 17 -1.11 20.06 -0.45
N ALA A 18 -1.10 19.39 0.70
CA ALA A 18 0.13 18.89 1.32
C ALA A 18 0.83 17.83 0.45
N LEU A 19 0.05 16.93 -0.16
CA LEU A 19 0.58 15.92 -1.09
C LEU A 19 1.15 16.59 -2.36
N LEU A 20 0.44 17.55 -2.91
CA LEU A 20 0.87 18.28 -4.10
C LEU A 20 2.18 19.02 -3.86
N HIS A 21 2.26 19.72 -2.72
CA HIS A 21 3.48 20.42 -2.32
C HIS A 21 4.67 19.44 -2.13
N LEU A 22 4.44 18.32 -1.46
CA LEU A 22 5.41 17.25 -1.32
C LEU A 22 5.87 16.72 -2.70
N ALA A 23 4.92 16.45 -3.60
CA ALA A 23 5.22 15.92 -4.93
C ALA A 23 6.05 16.90 -5.76
N ALA A 24 5.76 18.20 -5.68
CA ALA A 24 6.54 19.24 -6.34
C ALA A 24 7.98 19.34 -5.79
N GLN A 25 8.14 19.26 -4.47
CA GLN A 25 9.46 19.31 -3.83
C GLN A 25 10.32 18.07 -4.12
N GLU A 26 9.70 16.91 -4.22
CA GLU A 26 10.40 15.63 -4.45
C GLU A 26 10.21 15.11 -5.90
N GLU A 27 9.79 15.96 -6.84
CA GLU A 27 9.52 15.59 -8.24
C GLU A 27 10.69 14.84 -8.88
N TYR A 28 11.92 15.35 -8.69
CA TYR A 28 13.12 14.70 -9.21
C TYR A 28 13.27 13.25 -8.76
N GLN A 29 12.86 12.93 -7.54
CA GLN A 29 12.93 11.58 -6.98
C GLN A 29 11.78 10.73 -7.48
N LEU A 30 10.56 11.28 -7.45
CA LEU A 30 9.33 10.61 -7.80
C LEU A 30 9.24 10.22 -9.27
N ARG A 31 9.81 11.02 -10.18
CA ARG A 31 9.85 10.70 -11.62
C ARG A 31 10.62 9.41 -11.95
N HIS A 32 11.44 8.93 -11.02
CA HIS A 32 12.19 7.67 -11.17
C HIS A 32 11.47 6.47 -10.51
N GLU A 33 10.31 6.70 -9.90
CA GLU A 33 9.46 5.68 -9.30
C GLU A 33 8.32 5.29 -10.26
N PHE A 34 7.83 4.07 -10.14
CA PHE A 34 6.51 3.72 -10.66
C PHE A 34 5.47 4.14 -9.64
N LEU A 35 4.60 5.05 -10.03
CA LEU A 35 3.61 5.63 -9.13
C LEU A 35 2.22 5.09 -9.45
N VAL A 36 1.45 4.84 -8.40
CA VAL A 36 0.02 4.57 -8.47
C VAL A 36 -0.71 5.45 -7.45
N ALA A 37 -1.85 6.01 -7.80
CA ALA A 37 -2.63 6.86 -6.92
C ALA A 37 -4.12 6.50 -6.99
N THR A 38 -4.88 6.86 -5.94
CA THR A 38 -6.33 6.88 -6.05
C THR A 38 -6.76 7.94 -7.06
N LYS A 39 -7.88 7.72 -7.75
CA LYS A 39 -8.33 8.49 -8.92
C LYS A 39 -8.21 10.00 -8.75
N LYS A 40 -8.84 10.58 -7.73
CA LYS A 40 -8.79 12.04 -7.50
C LYS A 40 -7.38 12.55 -7.19
N THR A 41 -6.55 11.75 -6.53
CA THR A 41 -5.16 12.10 -6.25
C THR A 41 -4.32 12.08 -7.53
N GLY A 42 -4.53 11.10 -8.39
CA GLY A 42 -3.86 11.01 -9.69
C GLY A 42 -4.26 12.17 -10.63
N GLU A 43 -5.55 12.51 -10.68
CA GLU A 43 -6.06 13.65 -11.44
C GLU A 43 -5.43 14.98 -10.97
N LEU A 44 -5.31 15.17 -9.65
CA LEU A 44 -4.65 16.33 -9.07
C LEU A 44 -3.18 16.43 -9.49
N LEU A 45 -2.44 15.34 -9.38
CA LEU A 45 -1.02 15.29 -9.75
C LEU A 45 -0.81 15.53 -11.24
N ALA A 46 -1.70 15.00 -12.09
CA ALA A 46 -1.66 15.23 -13.53
C ALA A 46 -1.94 16.71 -13.89
N ALA A 47 -2.91 17.33 -13.20
CA ALA A 47 -3.25 18.74 -13.42
C ALA A 47 -2.17 19.72 -12.92
N ALA A 48 -1.28 19.29 -12.06
CA ALA A 48 -0.24 20.13 -11.47
C ALA A 48 0.94 20.44 -12.39
N GLY A 49 0.98 19.86 -13.59
CA GLY A 49 2.09 20.05 -14.53
C GLY A 49 3.40 19.41 -14.11
N LEU A 50 3.38 18.50 -13.16
CA LEU A 50 4.56 17.72 -12.73
C LEU A 50 4.88 16.63 -13.75
N HIS A 51 6.17 16.39 -13.99
CA HIS A 51 6.65 15.36 -14.91
C HIS A 51 6.62 13.96 -14.25
N LEU A 52 5.45 13.57 -13.75
CA LEU A 52 5.22 12.30 -13.05
C LEU A 52 4.31 11.38 -13.87
N ALA A 53 4.75 10.15 -14.09
CA ALA A 53 3.91 9.11 -14.68
C ALA A 53 3.16 8.38 -13.55
N VAL A 54 1.88 8.69 -13.37
CA VAL A 54 1.05 8.15 -12.28
C VAL A 54 -0.07 7.28 -12.86
N GLY A 55 -0.04 5.99 -12.56
CA GLY A 55 -1.20 5.11 -12.78
C GLY A 55 -2.29 5.39 -11.75
N THR A 56 -3.55 5.14 -12.09
CA THR A 56 -4.66 5.38 -11.17
C THR A 56 -5.45 4.11 -10.89
N VAL A 57 -5.93 4.00 -9.65
CA VAL A 57 -6.96 3.06 -9.21
C VAL A 57 -8.24 3.84 -8.91
N GLU A 58 -9.30 3.17 -8.49
CA GLU A 58 -10.55 3.84 -8.10
C GLU A 58 -10.34 4.83 -6.94
N SER A 59 -11.33 5.69 -6.69
CA SER A 59 -11.32 6.56 -5.52
C SER A 59 -11.38 5.72 -4.22
N GLY A 60 -10.83 6.21 -3.12
CA GLY A 60 -10.88 5.52 -1.83
C GLY A 60 -12.30 5.12 -1.45
N LYS A 61 -13.28 6.02 -1.64
CA LYS A 61 -14.73 5.77 -1.39
C LYS A 61 -15.33 4.66 -2.26
N CYS A 62 -14.68 4.29 -3.35
CA CYS A 62 -15.12 3.26 -4.29
C CYS A 62 -14.18 2.04 -4.29
N GLY A 63 -13.45 1.81 -3.19
CA GLY A 63 -12.58 0.65 -3.04
C GLY A 63 -11.15 0.83 -3.55
N GLY A 64 -10.72 2.06 -3.88
CA GLY A 64 -9.34 2.33 -4.32
C GLY A 64 -8.30 1.92 -3.28
N ASP A 65 -8.59 2.09 -2.00
CA ASP A 65 -7.70 1.68 -0.90
C ASP A 65 -7.53 0.15 -0.87
N LEU A 66 -8.61 -0.59 -1.15
CA LEU A 66 -8.57 -2.05 -1.27
C LEU A 66 -7.81 -2.52 -2.51
N GLN A 67 -7.89 -1.78 -3.63
CA GLN A 67 -7.09 -2.08 -4.82
C GLN A 67 -5.60 -1.90 -4.55
N ILE A 68 -5.21 -0.88 -3.78
CA ILE A 68 -3.82 -0.70 -3.35
C ILE A 68 -3.40 -1.81 -2.39
N ALA A 69 -4.26 -2.20 -1.43
CA ALA A 69 -4.02 -3.33 -0.55
C ALA A 69 -3.82 -4.64 -1.33
N ALA A 70 -4.64 -4.90 -2.35
CA ALA A 70 -4.45 -6.04 -3.25
C ALA A 70 -3.09 -5.96 -3.98
N GLY A 71 -2.71 -4.77 -4.45
CA GLY A 71 -1.40 -4.53 -5.06
C GLY A 71 -0.22 -4.84 -4.13
N ILE A 72 -0.38 -4.59 -2.82
CA ILE A 72 0.60 -4.99 -1.79
C ILE A 72 0.69 -6.52 -1.71
N ILE A 73 -0.45 -7.20 -1.62
CA ILE A 73 -0.53 -8.67 -1.54
C ILE A 73 0.14 -9.32 -2.76
N GLU A 74 -0.09 -8.78 -3.93
CA GLU A 74 0.48 -9.25 -5.20
C GLU A 74 1.96 -8.87 -5.38
N GLY A 75 2.54 -8.09 -4.46
CA GLY A 75 3.91 -7.62 -4.55
C GLY A 75 4.14 -6.54 -5.61
N LYS A 76 3.08 -5.90 -6.09
CA LYS A 76 3.12 -4.80 -7.06
C LYS A 76 3.36 -3.46 -6.40
N VAL A 77 2.96 -3.30 -5.13
CA VAL A 77 3.14 -2.08 -4.31
C VAL A 77 4.03 -2.40 -3.13
N ASP A 78 5.09 -1.64 -2.93
CA ASP A 78 6.09 -1.84 -1.87
C ASP A 78 6.33 -0.61 -0.99
N GLY A 79 5.49 0.41 -1.14
CA GLY A 79 5.47 1.59 -0.30
C GLY A 79 4.17 2.36 -0.50
N VAL A 80 3.69 3.00 0.55
CA VAL A 80 2.47 3.79 0.52
C VAL A 80 2.72 5.14 1.19
N ILE A 81 2.41 6.22 0.51
CA ILE A 81 2.26 7.54 1.10
C ILE A 81 0.77 7.78 1.23
N PHE A 82 0.29 7.81 2.46
CA PHE A 82 -1.11 8.05 2.75
C PHE A 82 -1.29 9.23 3.70
N LEU A 83 -1.51 10.40 3.15
CA LEU A 83 -1.80 11.59 3.94
C LEU A 83 -3.26 11.55 4.39
N HIS A 84 -3.46 10.93 5.54
CA HIS A 84 -4.76 10.65 6.13
C HIS A 84 -5.22 11.82 7.01
N ASP A 85 -6.49 12.25 6.86
CA ASP A 85 -7.12 13.16 7.81
C ASP A 85 -7.69 12.38 8.99
N VAL A 86 -6.91 12.27 10.05
CA VAL A 86 -7.27 11.53 11.27
C VAL A 86 -8.32 12.23 12.13
N ARG A 87 -8.66 13.51 11.83
CA ARG A 87 -9.64 14.30 12.59
C ARG A 87 -11.07 14.04 12.17
N ARG A 88 -11.27 13.36 11.04
CA ARG A 88 -12.59 13.06 10.47
C ARG A 88 -12.82 11.57 10.38
N HIS A 89 -14.04 11.16 10.69
CA HIS A 89 -14.48 9.82 10.39
C HIS A 89 -14.82 9.72 8.89
N HIS A 90 -14.32 8.67 8.23
CA HIS A 90 -14.52 8.46 6.81
C HIS A 90 -15.50 7.32 6.56
N ALA A 91 -16.38 7.46 5.58
CA ALA A 91 -17.34 6.42 5.22
C ALA A 91 -16.68 5.08 4.83
N HIS A 92 -15.41 5.14 4.37
CA HIS A 92 -14.60 3.98 3.99
C HIS A 92 -13.49 3.67 5.03
N GLN A 93 -13.75 3.97 6.31
CA GLN A 93 -12.76 3.74 7.38
C GLN A 93 -12.31 2.28 7.45
N VAL A 94 -13.21 1.34 7.21
CA VAL A 94 -12.90 -0.10 7.19
C VAL A 94 -11.87 -0.45 6.11
N ASP A 95 -11.96 0.20 4.95
CA ASP A 95 -11.02 -0.02 3.83
C ASP A 95 -9.63 0.57 4.18
N ILE A 96 -9.62 1.72 4.86
CA ILE A 96 -8.40 2.35 5.37
C ILE A 96 -7.72 1.42 6.39
N ASP A 97 -8.47 0.90 7.35
CA ASP A 97 -7.97 -0.02 8.37
C ASP A 97 -7.45 -1.32 7.74
N ALA A 98 -8.15 -1.84 6.72
CA ALA A 98 -7.71 -2.99 5.94
C ALA A 98 -6.39 -2.73 5.21
N LEU A 99 -6.21 -1.56 4.60
CA LEU A 99 -4.97 -1.16 3.94
C LEU A 99 -3.80 -1.11 4.94
N TYR A 100 -3.98 -0.46 6.09
CA TYR A 100 -2.95 -0.41 7.14
C TYR A 100 -2.59 -1.81 7.65
N ARG A 101 -3.60 -2.65 7.91
CA ARG A 101 -3.41 -4.03 8.35
C ARG A 101 -2.65 -4.85 7.31
N VAL A 102 -2.99 -4.76 6.04
CA VAL A 102 -2.31 -5.46 4.95
C VAL A 102 -0.87 -4.98 4.82
N ALA A 103 -0.63 -3.68 4.84
CA ALA A 103 0.71 -3.13 4.78
C ALA A 103 1.60 -3.63 5.93
N ALA A 104 1.07 -3.64 7.17
CA ALA A 104 1.79 -4.17 8.32
C ALA A 104 2.09 -5.67 8.18
N LEU A 105 1.11 -6.46 7.72
CA LEU A 105 1.26 -7.90 7.52
C LEU A 105 2.33 -8.24 6.47
N TYR A 106 2.41 -7.42 5.42
CA TYR A 106 3.36 -7.62 4.32
C TYR A 106 4.68 -6.85 4.50
N GLY A 107 4.85 -6.12 5.61
CA GLY A 107 6.05 -5.34 5.90
C GLY A 107 6.26 -4.18 4.92
N VAL A 108 5.16 -3.66 4.34
CA VAL A 108 5.20 -2.51 3.44
C VAL A 108 5.07 -1.22 4.26
N PRO A 109 6.03 -0.29 4.15
CA PRO A 109 5.99 0.94 4.91
C PRO A 109 4.87 1.86 4.43
N ILE A 110 4.18 2.49 5.38
CA ILE A 110 3.23 3.59 5.14
C ILE A 110 3.78 4.87 5.75
N ALA A 111 3.87 5.92 4.96
CA ALA A 111 4.15 7.26 5.43
C ALA A 111 2.85 8.05 5.55
N SER A 112 2.53 8.49 6.77
CA SER A 112 1.27 9.19 7.08
C SER A 112 1.43 10.71 7.23
N SER A 113 2.64 11.24 7.04
CA SER A 113 2.93 12.67 7.05
C SER A 113 3.87 13.05 5.92
N PRO A 114 3.93 14.33 5.51
CA PRO A 114 4.87 14.79 4.49
C PRO A 114 6.34 14.51 4.85
N ASP A 115 6.72 14.65 6.11
CA ASP A 115 8.09 14.40 6.54
C ASP A 115 8.46 12.92 6.49
N ALA A 116 7.58 12.03 6.96
CA ALA A 116 7.76 10.59 6.82
C ALA A 116 7.83 10.18 5.34
N ALA A 117 7.01 10.80 4.49
CA ALA A 117 7.03 10.56 3.05
C ALA A 117 8.37 10.98 2.41
N ARG A 118 8.94 12.13 2.78
CA ARG A 118 10.27 12.55 2.31
C ARG A 118 11.35 11.55 2.69
N VAL A 119 11.33 11.08 3.95
CA VAL A 119 12.28 10.05 4.42
C VAL A 119 12.14 8.79 3.58
N MET A 120 10.91 8.33 3.35
CA MET A 120 10.62 7.15 2.52
C MET A 120 11.11 7.32 1.09
N ILE A 121 10.77 8.42 0.41
CA ILE A 121 11.17 8.71 -0.97
C ILE A 121 12.70 8.70 -1.09
N ARG A 122 13.40 9.38 -0.17
CA ARG A 122 14.87 9.45 -0.18
C ARG A 122 15.53 8.11 0.14
N ALA A 123 14.95 7.31 1.04
CA ALA A 123 15.44 5.96 1.34
C ALA A 123 15.30 5.03 0.14
N ARG A 124 14.18 5.10 -0.61
CA ARG A 124 13.96 4.34 -1.85
C ARG A 124 15.01 4.67 -2.90
N ARG A 125 15.32 5.96 -3.09
CA ARG A 125 16.39 6.39 -4.02
C ARG A 125 17.73 5.76 -3.71
N ARG A 126 18.10 5.65 -2.42
CA ARG A 126 19.40 5.09 -2.01
C ARG A 126 19.52 3.58 -2.19
N LYS A 127 18.54 2.92 -2.85
CA LYS A 127 18.48 1.46 -3.03
C LYS A 127 18.70 0.69 -1.70
N ARG A 128 18.36 1.29 -0.57
CA ARG A 128 18.22 0.50 0.64
C ARG A 128 17.00 -0.37 0.37
N GLU A 129 17.24 -1.65 0.14
CA GLU A 129 16.19 -2.65 0.20
C GLU A 129 15.43 -2.42 1.50
N LEU A 130 14.26 -1.77 1.40
CA LEU A 130 13.28 -1.84 2.46
C LEU A 130 12.97 -3.33 2.52
N ARG A 131 13.63 -4.01 3.46
CA ARG A 131 13.51 -5.46 3.61
C ARG A 131 12.03 -5.76 3.72
N ARG A 132 11.46 -6.28 2.66
CA ARG A 132 10.22 -7.04 2.79
C ARG A 132 10.48 -8.05 3.89
N VAL A 133 9.61 -8.09 4.88
CA VAL A 133 9.68 -9.13 5.89
C VAL A 133 9.09 -10.40 5.26
N GLU A 134 9.75 -10.87 4.19
CA GLU A 134 9.43 -12.17 3.57
C GLU A 134 9.40 -13.31 4.60
N PRO A 135 10.34 -13.37 5.60
CA PRO A 135 10.27 -14.40 6.61
C PRO A 135 8.97 -14.44 7.40
N THR A 136 8.39 -13.28 7.71
CA THR A 136 7.14 -13.21 8.49
C THR A 136 5.94 -13.68 7.68
N LEU A 137 5.92 -13.39 6.39
CA LEU A 137 4.85 -13.85 5.49
C LEU A 137 4.95 -15.33 5.19
N GLN A 138 6.15 -15.82 4.97
CA GLN A 138 6.39 -17.23 4.76
C GLN A 138 6.01 -18.02 6.02
N ALA A 139 6.45 -17.58 7.20
CA ALA A 139 6.06 -18.18 8.47
C ALA A 139 4.54 -18.11 8.72
N PHE A 140 3.89 -17.01 8.34
CA PHE A 140 2.42 -16.90 8.43
C PHE A 140 1.71 -17.87 7.49
N ARG A 141 2.15 -17.97 6.22
CA ARG A 141 1.58 -18.92 5.25
C ARG A 141 1.79 -20.36 5.67
N GLU A 142 2.98 -20.70 6.16
CA GLU A 142 3.29 -22.04 6.66
C GLU A 142 2.44 -22.39 7.87
N ASN A 143 2.29 -21.49 8.85
CA ASN A 143 1.42 -21.68 10.03
C ASN A 143 -0.06 -21.76 9.65
N PHE A 144 -0.52 -20.94 8.69
CA PHE A 144 -1.90 -20.97 8.22
C PHE A 144 -2.20 -22.30 7.50
N ASN A 145 -1.31 -22.73 6.62
CA ASN A 145 -1.46 -24.00 5.91
C ASN A 145 -1.35 -25.21 6.85
N ALA A 146 -0.45 -25.17 7.84
CA ALA A 146 -0.32 -26.20 8.84
C ALA A 146 -1.58 -26.32 9.73
N LYS A 147 -2.17 -25.19 10.15
CA LYS A 147 -3.44 -25.15 10.88
C LYS A 147 -4.59 -25.71 10.04
N LYS A 148 -4.67 -25.33 8.76
CA LYS A 148 -5.71 -25.80 7.83
C LYS A 148 -5.60 -27.30 7.60
N LEU A 149 -4.39 -27.82 7.42
CA LEU A 149 -4.14 -29.26 7.25
C LEU A 149 -4.49 -30.08 8.48
N ARG A 150 -4.16 -29.55 9.69
CA ARG A 150 -4.53 -30.19 10.97
C ARG A 150 -6.05 -30.24 11.16
N ALA A 151 -6.76 -29.14 10.84
CA ALA A 151 -8.21 -29.08 10.94
C ALA A 151 -8.89 -30.06 9.96
N LEU A 152 -8.38 -30.19 8.74
CA LEU A 152 -8.87 -31.16 7.76
C LEU A 152 -8.59 -32.61 8.19
N GLY A 153 -7.41 -32.89 8.75
CA GLY A 153 -7.06 -34.20 9.27
C GLY A 153 -7.90 -34.63 10.48
N ALA A 154 -8.20 -33.69 11.39
CA ALA A 154 -9.08 -33.95 12.53
C ALA A 154 -10.53 -34.24 12.07
N ALA A 155 -11.05 -33.49 11.11
CA ALA A 155 -12.41 -33.72 10.57
C ALA A 155 -12.52 -35.05 9.81
N GLN A 156 -11.45 -35.57 9.22
CA GLN A 156 -11.44 -36.88 8.58
C GLN A 156 -11.37 -38.04 9.60
N GLN A 157 -10.79 -37.83 10.78
CA GLN A 157 -10.73 -38.82 11.85
C GLN A 157 -12.05 -38.93 12.61
N GLU A 158 -12.84 -37.86 12.70
CA GLU A 158 -14.18 -37.87 13.29
C GLU A 158 -15.25 -38.47 12.37
N ALA A 159 -14.98 -38.52 11.05
CA ALA A 159 -15.82 -39.17 10.03
C ALA A 159 -15.38 -40.62 9.81
N GLY A 160 -15.11 -41.38 10.86
CA GLY A 160 -14.74 -42.79 10.79
C GLY A 160 -15.80 -43.64 10.10
N PRO A 161 -15.43 -44.83 9.55
CA PRO A 161 -16.29 -45.61 8.69
C PRO A 161 -17.52 -46.11 9.48
N ASN A 162 -18.72 -45.84 8.94
CA ASN A 162 -19.96 -46.49 9.30
C ASN A 162 -19.93 -47.96 8.87
#